data_d98fb4ec12ef1eba6d44d5a1d00e4460
#
_entry.id   d98fb4ec12ef1eba6d44d5a1d00e4460
#
_cell.length_a   1.000
_cell.length_b   1.000
_cell.length_c   1.000
_cell.angle_alpha   90.00
_cell.angle_beta   90.00
_cell.angle_gamma   90.00
#
_symmetry.space_group_name_H-M   'P 1'
#
loop_
_entity.id
_entity.type
_entity.pdbx_description
1 polymer ?
#
loop_
_entity_poly.entity_id
_entity_poly.type
_entity_poly.pdbx_seq_one_letter_code
_entity_poly.pdbx_strand_id
1 'polypeptide(L)'
;MEEEEPEEEEPEEEVEGEGEEEPEDEVEEEPEEGLDEIPEEELEGADDEELGEDGLEPGEDEFVGEEGDEEAPDDGFLLPTVEQEEEEKKAPLDLQLIHMRIQEVVNILSDLPRLGQPGRSRADYLDRLLRDVQTYYGYNEFLAEILFNLFPPAEAIEFFEANETPRPVTIRANTLKTRRRDLAQKLINRGVTLEPVGSWSKVGLQVFESSVPIGATPEYLVGDYMLQAVSSFLPCIALAPQPNERVLDMASAPGGKATYLSALMQNTGCVFANDSNKARIKSLTANVHRMGCKNVIVSNYDGRQFPKVIGGFDRVLLDSPCSGTGVISKDPSVKTNKSKRDLILLTQLQKQLILCAIDSVNPKHGSGGYVVYSLSLIHISEP
;
A
#
# COMPACT_ATOMS: atom_id res chain seq x y z
N MET A 1 36.80 17.98 -78.61
CA MET A 1 35.53 18.68 -78.96
C MET A 1 34.49 17.72 -78.32
N GLU A 2 34.34 17.88 -77.02
CA GLU A 2 33.36 17.20 -76.17
C GLU A 2 32.30 18.25 -75.88
N GLU A 3 31.07 17.97 -76.22
CA GLU A 3 29.92 18.82 -76.02
C GLU A 3 29.41 18.55 -74.59
N GLU A 4 29.40 19.58 -73.77
CA GLU A 4 28.74 19.63 -72.48
C GLU A 4 27.23 19.81 -72.70
N GLU A 5 26.42 18.90 -72.19
CA GLU A 5 24.96 19.08 -72.07
C GLU A 5 24.64 19.90 -70.81
N PRO A 6 23.65 20.79 -70.86
CA PRO A 6 23.28 21.61 -69.73
C PRO A 6 22.42 20.82 -68.72
N GLU A 7 22.76 20.95 -67.44
CA GLU A 7 21.95 20.46 -66.30
C GLU A 7 20.64 21.27 -66.23
N GLU A 8 19.51 20.57 -66.25
CA GLU A 8 18.20 21.12 -65.98
C GLU A 8 18.01 21.27 -64.44
N GLU A 9 17.85 22.51 -63.98
CA GLU A 9 17.44 22.84 -62.64
C GLU A 9 15.93 22.51 -62.44
N GLU A 10 15.62 21.58 -61.55
CA GLU A 10 14.25 21.33 -61.07
C GLU A 10 13.85 22.45 -60.07
N PRO A 11 12.60 22.93 -60.12
CA PRO A 11 12.14 23.99 -59.17
C PRO A 11 11.88 23.41 -57.78
N GLU A 12 12.42 24.05 -56.76
CA GLU A 12 12.11 23.83 -55.34
C GLU A 12 10.61 24.10 -55.09
N GLU A 13 9.84 23.08 -54.76
CA GLU A 13 8.49 23.25 -54.21
C GLU A 13 8.61 23.71 -52.75
N GLU A 14 8.22 24.97 -52.50
CA GLU A 14 7.94 25.43 -51.13
C GLU A 14 6.75 24.68 -50.57
N VAL A 15 7.01 23.77 -49.62
CA VAL A 15 5.98 23.16 -48.81
C VAL A 15 5.62 24.14 -47.70
N GLU A 16 4.52 24.88 -47.88
CA GLU A 16 3.85 25.60 -46.79
C GLU A 16 3.39 24.55 -45.75
N GLY A 17 4.04 24.58 -44.60
CA GLY A 17 3.64 23.79 -43.45
C GLY A 17 2.35 24.36 -42.84
N GLU A 18 1.21 23.79 -43.18
CA GLU A 18 -0.01 23.94 -42.35
C GLU A 18 0.25 23.25 -41.03
N GLY A 19 0.40 24.07 -39.98
CA GLY A 19 0.42 23.56 -38.62
C GLY A 19 -0.95 22.94 -38.28
N GLU A 20 -1.04 21.63 -38.29
CA GLU A 20 -2.12 20.94 -37.61
C GLU A 20 -1.94 21.16 -36.12
N GLU A 21 -2.71 22.05 -35.52
CA GLU A 21 -2.94 22.12 -34.10
C GLU A 21 -3.63 20.79 -33.69
N GLU A 22 -2.88 19.93 -33.04
CA GLU A 22 -3.48 18.79 -32.36
C GLU A 22 -4.48 19.30 -31.31
N PRO A 23 -5.72 18.81 -31.27
CA PRO A 23 -6.66 19.22 -30.25
C PRO A 23 -6.08 18.79 -28.89
N GLU A 24 -5.90 19.76 -28.00
CA GLU A 24 -5.69 19.50 -26.58
C GLU A 24 -6.87 18.63 -26.12
N ASP A 25 -6.63 17.35 -25.90
CA ASP A 25 -7.56 16.47 -25.21
C ASP A 25 -7.78 17.06 -23.81
N GLU A 26 -8.86 17.82 -23.65
CA GLU A 26 -9.43 18.12 -22.36
C GLU A 26 -9.70 16.77 -21.70
N VAL A 27 -8.86 16.40 -20.74
CA VAL A 27 -9.10 15.29 -19.84
C VAL A 27 -10.29 15.72 -18.98
N GLU A 28 -11.51 15.42 -19.45
CA GLU A 28 -12.69 15.42 -18.58
C GLU A 28 -12.35 14.49 -17.42
N GLU A 29 -12.13 15.05 -16.25
CA GLU A 29 -12.14 14.33 -14.99
C GLU A 29 -13.57 13.78 -14.81
N GLU A 30 -13.79 12.54 -15.31
CA GLU A 30 -15.02 11.82 -14.94
C GLU A 30 -15.00 11.69 -13.42
N PRO A 31 -16.11 12.02 -12.72
CA PRO A 31 -16.18 11.87 -11.28
C PRO A 31 -15.87 10.42 -10.93
N GLU A 32 -15.08 10.23 -9.88
CA GLU A 32 -14.86 8.91 -9.27
C GLU A 32 -16.23 8.27 -9.10
N GLU A 33 -16.53 7.21 -9.88
CA GLU A 33 -17.74 6.42 -9.69
C GLU A 33 -17.68 5.90 -8.26
N GLY A 34 -18.46 6.54 -7.40
CA GLY A 34 -18.59 6.22 -6.00
C GLY A 34 -18.88 4.72 -5.87
N LEU A 35 -18.35 4.12 -4.81
CA LEU A 35 -18.84 2.85 -4.29
C LEU A 35 -20.35 2.90 -4.36
N ASP A 36 -20.98 2.01 -5.14
CA ASP A 36 -22.43 1.94 -5.31
C ASP A 36 -23.10 2.17 -3.94
N GLU A 37 -23.98 3.17 -3.87
CA GLU A 37 -24.63 3.56 -2.63
C GLU A 37 -25.32 2.33 -2.04
N ILE A 38 -24.75 1.80 -0.96
CA ILE A 38 -25.43 0.78 -0.15
C ILE A 38 -26.60 1.51 0.50
N PRO A 39 -27.84 1.01 0.39
CA PRO A 39 -28.99 1.64 1.01
C PRO A 39 -28.73 1.92 2.50
N GLU A 40 -29.12 3.11 2.96
CA GLU A 40 -28.93 3.51 4.35
C GLU A 40 -29.55 2.53 5.36
N GLU A 41 -30.55 1.77 4.96
CA GLU A 41 -31.20 0.73 5.77
C GLU A 41 -30.26 -0.47 6.10
N GLU A 42 -29.23 -0.73 5.26
CA GLU A 42 -28.23 -1.77 5.58
C GLU A 42 -27.10 -1.24 6.51
N LEU A 43 -26.98 0.08 6.66
CA LEU A 43 -26.00 0.72 7.52
C LEU A 43 -26.47 0.84 8.97
N GLU A 44 -27.81 0.94 9.20
CA GLU A 44 -28.38 1.01 10.56
C GLU A 44 -28.28 -0.34 11.32
N GLY A 45 -28.10 -1.47 10.60
CA GLY A 45 -27.88 -2.78 11.22
C GLY A 45 -26.44 -3.08 11.60
N ALA A 46 -25.47 -2.26 11.19
CA ALA A 46 -24.06 -2.48 11.45
C ALA A 46 -23.52 -1.72 12.68
N ASP A 47 -24.31 -0.79 13.23
CA ASP A 47 -23.91 -0.01 14.40
C ASP A 47 -24.05 -0.79 15.74
N ASP A 48 -24.77 -1.93 15.75
CA ASP A 48 -25.02 -2.74 16.95
C ASP A 48 -24.15 -4.00 17.09
N GLU A 49 -23.30 -4.34 16.11
CA GLU A 49 -22.22 -5.27 16.38
C GLU A 49 -21.07 -4.48 17.04
N GLU A 50 -21.09 -4.46 18.37
CA GLU A 50 -19.99 -4.02 19.23
C GLU A 50 -18.68 -4.55 18.63
N LEU A 51 -17.87 -3.63 18.10
CA LEU A 51 -16.42 -3.84 18.01
C LEU A 51 -16.00 -4.09 19.46
N GLY A 52 -15.73 -5.36 19.80
CA GLY A 52 -15.56 -5.80 21.18
C GLY A 52 -14.76 -4.81 21.98
N GLU A 53 -15.40 -4.23 22.99
CA GLU A 53 -14.76 -3.52 24.09
C GLU A 53 -13.96 -4.53 24.96
N ASP A 54 -13.07 -5.32 24.35
CA ASP A 54 -11.94 -5.90 25.06
C ASP A 54 -10.76 -4.93 25.05
N GLY A 55 -11.08 -3.63 25.10
CA GLY A 55 -10.17 -2.61 25.57
C GLY A 55 -9.88 -2.90 27.03
N LEU A 56 -8.61 -3.10 27.36
CA LEU A 56 -8.08 -3.06 28.71
C LEU A 56 -8.80 -1.92 29.46
N GLU A 57 -9.74 -2.29 30.34
CA GLU A 57 -10.33 -1.29 31.25
C GLU A 57 -9.17 -0.52 31.85
N PRO A 58 -9.17 0.82 31.78
CA PRO A 58 -8.22 1.60 32.53
C PRO A 58 -8.51 1.30 34.00
N GLY A 59 -7.66 0.51 34.63
CA GLY A 59 -7.77 0.28 36.06
C GLY A 59 -7.87 1.63 36.73
N GLU A 60 -8.97 1.86 37.43
CA GLU A 60 -9.15 3.00 38.32
C GLU A 60 -8.16 2.87 39.48
N ASP A 61 -6.89 3.07 39.21
CA ASP A 61 -5.90 3.32 40.25
C ASP A 61 -6.02 4.80 40.66
N GLU A 62 -7.01 5.07 41.53
CA GLU A 62 -7.00 6.26 42.37
C GLU A 62 -5.73 6.19 43.24
N PHE A 63 -4.66 6.80 42.77
CA PHE A 63 -3.47 7.03 43.56
C PHE A 63 -3.75 8.08 44.63
N VAL A 64 -4.15 7.60 45.80
CA VAL A 64 -4.17 8.41 47.03
C VAL A 64 -2.70 8.54 47.46
N GLY A 65 -2.09 9.68 47.09
CA GLY A 65 -0.75 10.01 47.51
C GLY A 65 -0.75 10.27 49.04
N GLU A 66 0.02 9.47 49.80
CA GLU A 66 0.47 9.86 51.13
C GLU A 66 1.34 11.11 50.96
N GLU A 67 0.98 12.17 51.72
CA GLU A 67 1.75 13.41 51.86
C GLU A 67 3.13 13.04 52.49
N GLY A 68 4.07 12.71 51.70
CA GLY A 68 5.49 12.67 52.07
C GLY A 68 6.15 13.92 51.49
N ASP A 69 6.64 14.82 52.34
CA ASP A 69 7.52 15.92 51.98
C ASP A 69 8.85 15.38 51.40
N GLU A 70 8.83 14.96 50.15
CA GLU A 70 10.05 14.76 49.37
C GLU A 70 10.11 15.86 48.29
N GLU A 71 11.14 16.69 48.39
CA GLU A 71 11.50 17.73 47.43
C GLU A 71 11.37 17.19 46.01
N ALA A 72 10.45 17.78 45.24
CA ALA A 72 10.30 17.46 43.81
C ALA A 72 11.66 17.61 43.11
N PRO A 73 12.09 16.64 42.25
CA PRO A 73 13.30 16.81 41.47
C PRO A 73 13.14 18.07 40.60
N ASP A 74 14.06 19.00 40.81
CA ASP A 74 14.17 20.25 40.06
C ASP A 74 14.40 19.89 38.57
N ASP A 75 13.60 20.45 37.66
CA ASP A 75 13.61 20.27 36.20
C ASP A 75 12.86 19.05 35.60
N GLY A 76 11.86 18.49 36.26
CA GLY A 76 10.96 17.49 35.64
C GLY A 76 10.08 18.09 34.54
N PHE A 77 9.91 17.35 33.41
CA PHE A 77 8.97 17.71 32.35
C PHE A 77 7.54 17.90 32.93
N LEU A 78 6.91 19.03 32.62
CA LEU A 78 5.54 19.33 32.97
C LEU A 78 4.64 19.31 31.74
N LEU A 79 3.48 18.66 31.87
CA LEU A 79 2.45 18.75 30.84
C LEU A 79 2.00 20.21 30.67
N PRO A 80 1.80 20.65 29.40
CA PRO A 80 1.29 22.02 29.16
C PRO A 80 -0.03 22.26 29.86
N THR A 81 -0.20 23.48 30.37
CA THR A 81 -1.51 23.93 30.88
C THR A 81 -2.43 24.26 29.72
N VAL A 82 -3.76 24.32 29.98
CA VAL A 82 -4.76 24.68 28.97
C VAL A 82 -4.45 26.04 28.30
N GLU A 83 -3.93 26.99 29.07
CA GLU A 83 -3.53 28.31 28.54
C GLU A 83 -2.34 28.21 27.60
N GLN A 84 -1.34 27.39 27.93
CA GLN A 84 -0.19 27.10 27.06
C GLN A 84 -0.59 26.38 25.79
N GLU A 85 -1.52 25.43 25.86
CA GLU A 85 -2.06 24.75 24.67
C GLU A 85 -2.80 25.72 23.72
N GLU A 86 -3.51 26.70 24.26
CA GLU A 86 -4.16 27.73 23.45
C GLU A 86 -3.17 28.70 22.82
N GLU A 87 -2.07 28.98 23.49
CA GLU A 87 -0.97 29.77 22.94
C GLU A 87 -0.20 28.98 21.83
N GLU A 88 0.07 27.71 22.07
CA GLU A 88 0.68 26.81 21.07
C GLU A 88 -0.14 26.75 19.78
N LYS A 89 -1.48 26.69 19.86
CA LYS A 89 -2.36 26.72 18.68
C LYS A 89 -2.26 28.02 17.86
N LYS A 90 -1.83 29.11 18.46
CA LYS A 90 -1.67 30.42 17.81
C LYS A 90 -0.25 30.69 17.32
N ALA A 91 0.74 29.95 17.87
CA ALA A 91 2.14 30.07 17.52
C ALA A 91 2.47 29.25 16.24
N PRO A 92 3.56 29.56 15.54
CA PRO A 92 4.09 28.69 14.49
C PRO A 92 4.42 27.31 15.06
N LEU A 93 4.12 26.26 14.30
CA LEU A 93 4.33 24.88 14.71
C LEU A 93 5.83 24.59 14.86
N ASP A 94 6.26 24.22 16.07
CA ASP A 94 7.62 23.77 16.37
C ASP A 94 7.66 22.24 16.49
N LEU A 95 8.02 21.58 15.39
CA LEU A 95 8.11 20.11 15.31
C LEU A 95 9.19 19.54 16.23
N GLN A 96 10.27 20.30 16.51
CA GLN A 96 11.33 19.83 17.38
C GLN A 96 10.86 19.76 18.84
N LEU A 97 10.14 20.79 19.27
CA LEU A 97 9.52 20.83 20.61
C LEU A 97 8.52 19.67 20.78
N ILE A 98 7.67 19.45 19.78
CA ILE A 98 6.69 18.35 19.83
C ILE A 98 7.38 17.00 19.91
N HIS A 99 8.42 16.77 19.10
CA HIS A 99 9.18 15.52 19.13
C HIS A 99 9.85 15.25 20.49
N MET A 100 10.48 16.26 21.09
CA MET A 100 11.05 16.16 22.43
C MET A 100 9.96 15.80 23.45
N ARG A 101 8.80 16.46 23.38
CA ARG A 101 7.67 16.20 24.28
C ARG A 101 7.12 14.76 24.13
N ILE A 102 7.00 14.24 22.90
CA ILE A 102 6.64 12.83 22.66
C ILE A 102 7.59 11.90 23.41
N GLN A 103 8.90 12.10 23.29
CA GLN A 103 9.91 11.27 23.96
C GLN A 103 9.81 11.36 25.48
N GLU A 104 9.65 12.57 26.05
CA GLU A 104 9.51 12.78 27.48
C GLU A 104 8.24 12.12 28.03
N VAL A 105 7.10 12.28 27.33
CA VAL A 105 5.82 11.66 27.76
C VAL A 105 5.91 10.14 27.73
N VAL A 106 6.55 9.55 26.72
CA VAL A 106 6.77 8.10 26.65
C VAL A 106 7.66 7.62 27.82
N ASN A 107 8.71 8.39 28.14
CA ASN A 107 9.58 8.07 29.27
C ASN A 107 8.81 8.11 30.60
N ILE A 108 7.96 9.13 30.80
CA ILE A 108 7.12 9.24 32.01
C ILE A 108 6.12 8.08 32.10
N LEU A 109 5.48 7.71 30.97
CA LEU A 109 4.53 6.60 30.92
C LEU A 109 5.17 5.22 31.22
N SER A 110 6.49 5.11 31.09
CA SER A 110 7.24 3.89 31.45
C SER A 110 7.39 3.69 32.96
N ASP A 111 7.42 4.78 33.74
CA ASP A 111 7.54 4.76 35.19
C ASP A 111 6.74 5.94 35.81
N LEU A 112 5.43 5.91 35.58
CA LEU A 112 4.51 6.98 35.99
C LEU A 112 4.55 7.26 37.49
N PRO A 113 4.64 6.25 38.41
CA PRO A 113 4.68 6.51 39.85
C PRO A 113 5.88 7.37 40.29
N ARG A 114 7.00 7.27 39.55
CA ARG A 114 8.26 7.99 39.91
C ARG A 114 8.40 9.31 39.16
N LEU A 115 7.99 9.34 37.88
CA LEU A 115 8.26 10.44 36.95
C LEU A 115 7.02 11.29 36.68
N GLY A 116 5.84 10.84 37.11
CA GLY A 116 4.58 11.53 36.85
C GLY A 116 4.44 12.81 37.69
N GLN A 117 3.81 13.82 37.09
CA GLN A 117 3.47 15.09 37.77
C GLN A 117 2.34 14.87 38.78
N PRO A 118 2.45 15.34 40.02
CA PRO A 118 1.39 15.26 41.01
C PRO A 118 0.08 15.86 40.46
N GLY A 119 -1.04 15.14 40.62
CA GLY A 119 -2.36 15.59 40.18
C GLY A 119 -2.67 15.39 38.69
N ARG A 120 -1.80 14.71 37.95
CA ARG A 120 -2.03 14.28 36.57
C ARG A 120 -2.21 12.77 36.48
N SER A 121 -3.25 12.35 35.78
CA SER A 121 -3.54 10.92 35.53
C SER A 121 -2.77 10.36 34.34
N ARG A 122 -2.70 9.03 34.25
CA ARG A 122 -2.18 8.36 33.04
C ARG A 122 -2.93 8.79 31.77
N ALA A 123 -4.23 8.99 31.86
CA ALA A 123 -5.07 9.42 30.74
C ALA A 123 -4.63 10.79 30.21
N ASP A 124 -4.30 11.75 31.06
CA ASP A 124 -3.83 13.08 30.64
C ASP A 124 -2.56 13.00 29.79
N TYR A 125 -1.64 12.09 30.14
CA TYR A 125 -0.42 11.85 29.35
C TYR A 125 -0.72 11.17 28.01
N LEU A 126 -1.62 10.17 27.98
CA LEU A 126 -2.02 9.49 26.75
C LEU A 126 -2.75 10.42 25.79
N ASP A 127 -3.68 11.23 26.29
CA ASP A 127 -4.41 12.23 25.50
C ASP A 127 -3.45 13.26 24.88
N ARG A 128 -2.47 13.73 25.67
CA ARG A 128 -1.46 14.64 25.15
C ARG A 128 -0.58 13.98 24.10
N LEU A 129 -0.13 12.76 24.37
CA LEU A 129 0.71 12.01 23.44
C LEU A 129 -0.03 11.77 22.11
N LEU A 130 -1.30 11.40 22.15
CA LEU A 130 -2.11 11.20 20.95
C LEU A 130 -2.22 12.49 20.12
N ARG A 131 -2.47 13.65 20.75
CA ARG A 131 -2.50 14.94 20.05
C ARG A 131 -1.16 15.30 19.42
N ASP A 132 -0.07 15.05 20.14
CA ASP A 132 1.28 15.31 19.63
C ASP A 132 1.62 14.38 18.45
N VAL A 133 1.22 13.11 18.51
CA VAL A 133 1.35 12.15 17.40
C VAL A 133 0.55 12.62 16.17
N GLN A 134 -0.70 13.05 16.35
CA GLN A 134 -1.52 13.60 15.27
C GLN A 134 -0.83 14.78 14.57
N THR A 135 -0.29 15.70 15.39
CA THR A 135 0.34 16.90 14.87
C THR A 135 1.68 16.65 14.23
N TYR A 136 2.52 15.80 14.84
CA TYR A 136 3.88 15.53 14.37
C TYR A 136 3.91 14.67 13.12
N TYR A 137 3.14 13.56 13.10
CA TYR A 137 3.11 12.61 11.98
C TYR A 137 2.02 12.92 10.94
N GLY A 138 1.10 13.84 11.22
CA GLY A 138 0.07 14.30 10.27
C GLY A 138 -1.08 13.31 10.05
N TYR A 139 -1.45 12.52 11.06
CA TYR A 139 -2.61 11.63 11.00
C TYR A 139 -3.90 12.36 11.35
N ASN A 140 -5.02 11.94 10.78
CA ASN A 140 -6.32 12.35 11.28
C ASN A 140 -6.61 11.69 12.64
N GLU A 141 -7.53 12.28 13.40
CA GLU A 141 -7.87 11.86 14.77
C GLU A 141 -8.26 10.37 14.82
N PHE A 142 -9.17 9.96 13.95
CA PHE A 142 -9.69 8.60 13.89
C PHE A 142 -8.58 7.55 13.64
N LEU A 143 -7.73 7.77 12.66
CA LEU A 143 -6.70 6.78 12.32
C LEU A 143 -5.56 6.78 13.34
N ALA A 144 -5.20 7.96 13.89
CA ALA A 144 -4.21 8.07 14.96
C ALA A 144 -4.66 7.30 16.21
N GLU A 145 -5.92 7.47 16.63
CA GLU A 145 -6.49 6.79 17.80
C GLU A 145 -6.48 5.26 17.63
N ILE A 146 -6.98 4.75 16.50
CA ILE A 146 -6.98 3.32 16.24
C ILE A 146 -5.56 2.75 16.24
N LEU A 147 -4.62 3.37 15.52
CA LEU A 147 -3.25 2.87 15.41
C LEU A 147 -2.51 2.97 16.75
N PHE A 148 -2.74 4.03 17.51
CA PHE A 148 -2.13 4.24 18.81
C PHE A 148 -2.58 3.18 19.83
N ASN A 149 -3.86 2.80 19.80
CA ASN A 149 -4.43 1.81 20.72
C ASN A 149 -4.04 0.35 20.40
N LEU A 150 -3.36 0.09 19.25
CA LEU A 150 -2.87 -1.25 18.92
C LEU A 150 -1.66 -1.70 19.74
N PHE A 151 -0.91 -0.75 20.29
CA PHE A 151 0.39 -1.00 20.90
C PHE A 151 0.53 -0.29 22.24
N PRO A 152 1.42 -0.75 23.14
CA PRO A 152 1.88 0.07 24.25
C PRO A 152 2.48 1.39 23.73
N PRO A 153 2.40 2.50 24.50
CA PRO A 153 2.80 3.84 24.02
C PRO A 153 4.19 3.92 23.36
N ALA A 154 5.19 3.23 23.92
CA ALA A 154 6.54 3.22 23.36
C ALA A 154 6.60 2.54 21.99
N GLU A 155 5.96 1.36 21.85
CA GLU A 155 5.88 0.63 20.57
C GLU A 155 5.02 1.38 19.55
N ALA A 156 3.97 2.09 20.00
CA ALA A 156 3.17 2.93 19.13
C ALA A 156 4.00 4.03 18.47
N ILE A 157 4.90 4.68 19.21
CA ILE A 157 5.80 5.69 18.65
C ILE A 157 6.79 5.07 17.67
N GLU A 158 7.41 3.93 18.01
CA GLU A 158 8.29 3.20 17.07
C GLU A 158 7.55 2.82 15.79
N PHE A 159 6.27 2.45 15.90
CA PHE A 159 5.42 2.15 14.76
C PHE A 159 5.19 3.39 13.87
N PHE A 160 4.84 4.55 14.45
CA PHE A 160 4.68 5.79 13.68
C PHE A 160 5.99 6.21 13.01
N GLU A 161 7.12 6.14 13.70
CA GLU A 161 8.47 6.40 13.15
C GLU A 161 8.78 5.47 11.97
N ALA A 162 8.49 4.17 12.11
CA ALA A 162 8.71 3.19 11.06
C ALA A 162 7.89 3.48 9.79
N ASN A 163 6.72 4.11 9.92
CA ASN A 163 5.90 4.52 8.78
C ASN A 163 6.44 5.76 8.05
N GLU A 164 7.23 6.61 8.70
CA GLU A 164 7.90 7.74 8.05
C GLU A 164 9.13 7.30 7.26
N THR A 165 9.71 6.16 7.60
CA THR A 165 10.92 5.68 6.95
C THR A 165 10.60 5.03 5.59
N PRO A 166 11.17 5.53 4.47
CA PRO A 166 10.98 4.92 3.17
C PRO A 166 11.45 3.46 3.14
N ARG A 167 10.60 2.57 2.64
CA ARG A 167 10.98 1.17 2.46
C ARG A 167 11.98 1.02 1.32
N PRO A 168 12.91 0.06 1.41
CA PRO A 168 13.86 -0.21 0.34
C PRO A 168 13.15 -0.50 -0.99
N VAL A 169 13.71 0.02 -2.08
CA VAL A 169 13.22 -0.28 -3.42
C VAL A 169 13.53 -1.73 -3.74
N THR A 170 12.54 -2.49 -4.15
CA THR A 170 12.71 -3.88 -4.53
C THR A 170 12.18 -4.15 -5.94
N ILE A 171 12.86 -5.04 -6.64
CA ILE A 171 12.52 -5.43 -8.00
C ILE A 171 12.39 -6.95 -8.10
N ARG A 172 11.48 -7.39 -8.95
CA ARG A 172 11.28 -8.79 -9.29
C ARG A 172 11.78 -9.07 -10.69
N ALA A 173 12.82 -9.92 -10.82
CA ALA A 173 13.30 -10.39 -12.11
C ALA A 173 12.20 -11.16 -12.83
N ASN A 174 12.04 -10.90 -14.13
CA ASN A 174 11.08 -11.58 -14.98
C ASN A 174 11.69 -12.87 -15.55
N THR A 175 11.34 -14.00 -14.98
CA THR A 175 11.88 -15.31 -15.38
C THR A 175 11.46 -15.77 -16.78
N LEU A 176 10.49 -15.10 -17.42
CA LEU A 176 10.12 -15.31 -18.82
C LEU A 176 11.17 -14.75 -19.79
N LYS A 177 11.98 -13.77 -19.36
CA LYS A 177 12.92 -13.04 -20.21
C LYS A 177 14.38 -13.15 -19.78
N THR A 178 14.62 -13.17 -18.46
CA THR A 178 15.98 -13.13 -17.93
C THR A 178 16.13 -13.91 -16.63
N ARG A 179 17.34 -14.24 -16.25
CA ARG A 179 17.66 -14.82 -14.94
C ARG A 179 18.04 -13.70 -13.96
N ARG A 180 17.70 -13.86 -12.67
CA ARG A 180 18.04 -12.89 -11.63
C ARG A 180 19.52 -12.49 -11.64
N ARG A 181 20.44 -13.45 -11.82
CA ARG A 181 21.88 -13.21 -11.84
C ARG A 181 22.30 -12.33 -13.02
N ASP A 182 21.76 -12.62 -14.21
CA ASP A 182 22.10 -11.91 -15.44
C ASP A 182 21.56 -10.47 -15.40
N LEU A 183 20.33 -10.30 -14.87
CA LEU A 183 19.75 -8.98 -14.60
C LEU A 183 20.58 -8.18 -13.60
N ALA A 184 20.97 -8.81 -12.49
CA ALA A 184 21.78 -8.15 -11.48
C ALA A 184 23.09 -7.62 -12.07
N GLN A 185 23.77 -8.43 -12.89
CA GLN A 185 25.01 -7.99 -13.55
C GLN A 185 24.78 -6.81 -14.51
N LYS A 186 23.69 -6.82 -15.28
CA LYS A 186 23.35 -5.69 -16.16
C LYS A 186 23.14 -4.40 -15.35
N LEU A 187 22.42 -4.47 -14.25
CA LEU A 187 22.12 -3.32 -13.41
C LEU A 187 23.37 -2.81 -12.65
N ILE A 188 24.22 -3.72 -12.16
CA ILE A 188 25.51 -3.35 -11.54
C ILE A 188 26.38 -2.58 -12.54
N ASN A 189 26.45 -3.00 -13.78
CA ASN A 189 27.20 -2.32 -14.84
C ASN A 189 26.66 -0.92 -15.15
N ARG A 190 25.41 -0.61 -14.72
CA ARG A 190 24.80 0.73 -14.83
C ARG A 190 24.96 1.57 -13.56
N GLY A 191 25.70 1.09 -12.57
CA GLY A 191 25.92 1.80 -11.31
C GLY A 191 24.76 1.63 -10.31
N VAL A 192 24.06 0.50 -10.35
CA VAL A 192 23.03 0.15 -9.37
C VAL A 192 23.63 -0.79 -8.33
N THR A 193 23.59 -0.40 -7.07
CA THR A 193 23.97 -1.26 -5.93
C THR A 193 22.74 -2.07 -5.50
N LEU A 194 22.84 -3.40 -5.61
CA LEU A 194 21.73 -4.29 -5.31
C LEU A 194 22.19 -5.63 -4.76
N GLU A 195 21.30 -6.26 -3.97
CA GLU A 195 21.53 -7.58 -3.39
C GLU A 195 20.28 -8.46 -3.54
N PRO A 196 20.43 -9.79 -3.50
CA PRO A 196 19.31 -10.69 -3.38
C PRO A 196 18.51 -10.45 -2.10
N VAL A 197 17.18 -10.41 -2.18
CA VAL A 197 16.29 -10.22 -1.03
C VAL A 197 16.50 -11.28 0.07
N GLY A 198 16.90 -12.49 -0.31
CA GLY A 198 17.17 -13.59 0.61
C GLY A 198 17.21 -14.93 -0.12
N SER A 199 17.56 -15.98 0.61
CA SER A 199 17.68 -17.34 0.05
C SER A 199 16.33 -17.92 -0.39
N TRP A 200 15.23 -17.50 0.23
CA TRP A 200 13.87 -17.96 -0.07
C TRP A 200 13.32 -17.45 -1.41
N SER A 201 13.82 -16.29 -1.90
CA SER A 201 13.37 -15.72 -3.17
C SER A 201 14.40 -15.93 -4.27
N LYS A 202 13.97 -16.60 -5.35
CA LYS A 202 14.82 -16.81 -6.54
C LYS A 202 14.78 -15.64 -7.53
N VAL A 203 13.88 -14.67 -7.33
CA VAL A 203 13.58 -13.59 -8.28
C VAL A 203 13.77 -12.19 -7.71
N GLY A 204 13.77 -12.04 -6.38
CA GLY A 204 13.84 -10.74 -5.71
C GLY A 204 15.24 -10.18 -5.62
N LEU A 205 15.35 -8.88 -5.90
CA LEU A 205 16.54 -8.05 -5.69
C LEU A 205 16.13 -6.79 -4.92
N GLN A 206 16.93 -6.42 -3.92
CA GLN A 206 16.80 -5.18 -3.18
C GLN A 206 17.81 -4.18 -3.73
N VAL A 207 17.36 -2.97 -4.02
CA VAL A 207 18.18 -1.87 -4.52
C VAL A 207 18.46 -0.93 -3.36
N PHE A 208 19.76 -0.70 -3.08
CA PHE A 208 20.19 0.21 -2.03
C PHE A 208 20.49 1.60 -2.59
N GLU A 209 21.19 1.65 -3.72
CA GLU A 209 21.59 2.88 -4.36
C GLU A 209 21.54 2.73 -5.88
N SER A 210 21.22 3.80 -6.57
CA SER A 210 21.18 3.81 -8.02
C SER A 210 21.56 5.17 -8.58
N SER A 211 22.50 5.22 -9.48
CA SER A 211 22.88 6.42 -10.23
C SER A 211 21.86 6.77 -11.32
N VAL A 212 20.94 5.86 -11.63
CA VAL A 212 19.89 6.03 -12.67
C VAL A 212 18.52 5.71 -12.09
N PRO A 213 17.43 6.36 -12.53
CA PRO A 213 16.08 6.02 -12.10
C PRO A 213 15.75 4.57 -12.46
N ILE A 214 15.47 3.72 -11.46
CA ILE A 214 15.19 2.29 -11.65
C ILE A 214 13.96 2.05 -12.55
N GLY A 215 12.96 2.94 -12.52
CA GLY A 215 11.78 2.85 -13.41
C GLY A 215 12.02 3.27 -14.86
N ALA A 216 13.20 3.78 -15.20
CA ALA A 216 13.54 4.30 -16.54
C ALA A 216 14.71 3.58 -17.23
N THR A 217 15.21 2.49 -16.63
CA THR A 217 16.29 1.71 -17.25
C THR A 217 15.79 0.97 -18.50
N PRO A 218 16.63 0.74 -19.51
CA PRO A 218 16.28 -0.08 -20.66
C PRO A 218 15.75 -1.46 -20.27
N GLU A 219 16.33 -2.09 -19.25
CA GLU A 219 15.91 -3.38 -18.71
C GLU A 219 14.49 -3.33 -18.14
N TYR A 220 14.09 -2.19 -17.52
CA TYR A 220 12.71 -1.98 -17.08
C TYR A 220 11.77 -1.85 -18.29
N LEU A 221 12.13 -1.02 -19.24
CA LEU A 221 11.30 -0.75 -20.43
C LEU A 221 11.06 -2.02 -21.27
N VAL A 222 12.06 -2.87 -21.43
CA VAL A 222 11.89 -4.16 -22.14
C VAL A 222 11.24 -5.23 -21.29
N GLY A 223 10.98 -4.97 -19.98
CA GLY A 223 10.27 -5.89 -19.08
C GLY A 223 11.14 -7.03 -18.53
N ASP A 224 12.44 -6.83 -18.39
CA ASP A 224 13.33 -7.77 -17.70
C ASP A 224 13.03 -7.84 -16.20
N TYR A 225 12.38 -6.80 -15.63
CA TYR A 225 11.92 -6.78 -14.24
C TYR A 225 10.68 -5.91 -14.01
N MET A 226 10.10 -6.10 -12.83
CA MET A 226 8.97 -5.34 -12.29
C MET A 226 9.37 -4.70 -10.96
N LEU A 227 9.01 -3.44 -10.75
CA LEU A 227 9.05 -2.80 -9.43
C LEU A 227 7.92 -3.40 -8.59
N GLN A 228 8.26 -4.10 -7.52
CA GLN A 228 7.27 -4.77 -6.68
C GLN A 228 7.82 -5.02 -5.28
N ALA A 229 7.01 -4.71 -4.26
CA ALA A 229 7.37 -5.01 -2.87
C ALA A 229 7.54 -6.52 -2.66
N VAL A 230 8.49 -6.90 -1.83
CA VAL A 230 8.82 -8.31 -1.55
C VAL A 230 7.63 -9.06 -0.94
N SER A 231 6.88 -8.40 -0.04
CA SER A 231 5.65 -8.95 0.54
C SER A 231 4.63 -9.38 -0.54
N SER A 232 4.56 -8.67 -1.66
CA SER A 232 3.67 -9.01 -2.79
C SER A 232 4.08 -10.28 -3.55
N PHE A 233 5.25 -10.86 -3.29
CA PHE A 233 5.64 -12.17 -3.85
C PHE A 233 4.97 -13.32 -3.12
N LEU A 234 4.75 -13.14 -1.80
CA LEU A 234 4.28 -14.20 -0.91
C LEU A 234 2.92 -14.79 -1.33
N PRO A 235 1.89 -13.99 -1.66
CA PRO A 235 0.61 -14.53 -2.11
C PRO A 235 0.73 -15.39 -3.38
N CYS A 236 1.55 -14.99 -4.32
CA CYS A 236 1.79 -15.75 -5.55
C CYS A 236 2.55 -17.06 -5.28
N ILE A 237 3.53 -17.03 -4.37
CA ILE A 237 4.27 -18.22 -3.95
C ILE A 237 3.37 -19.18 -3.18
N ALA A 238 2.53 -18.65 -2.26
CA ALA A 238 1.57 -19.43 -1.50
C ALA A 238 0.53 -20.09 -2.40
N LEU A 239 0.06 -19.36 -3.43
CA LEU A 239 -0.87 -19.91 -4.42
C LEU A 239 -0.23 -21.06 -5.23
N ALA A 240 1.08 -21.01 -5.47
CA ALA A 240 1.88 -22.04 -6.14
C ALA A 240 1.25 -22.57 -7.44
N PRO A 241 0.89 -21.71 -8.42
CA PRO A 241 0.21 -22.15 -9.63
C PRO A 241 1.07 -23.12 -10.43
N GLN A 242 0.42 -24.15 -10.98
CA GLN A 242 1.10 -25.17 -11.79
C GLN A 242 0.96 -24.88 -13.29
N PRO A 243 1.86 -25.40 -14.14
CA PRO A 243 1.70 -25.31 -15.59
C PRO A 243 0.34 -25.85 -16.05
N ASN A 244 -0.26 -25.17 -17.03
CA ASN A 244 -1.54 -25.52 -17.67
C ASN A 244 -2.80 -25.35 -16.78
N GLU A 245 -2.68 -24.83 -15.55
CA GLU A 245 -3.84 -24.51 -14.73
C GLU A 245 -4.57 -23.24 -15.21
N ARG A 246 -5.81 -23.11 -14.76
CA ARG A 246 -6.63 -21.89 -14.89
C ARG A 246 -6.61 -21.14 -13.58
N VAL A 247 -6.02 -19.96 -13.58
CA VAL A 247 -5.84 -19.13 -12.39
C VAL A 247 -6.62 -17.84 -12.53
N LEU A 248 -7.31 -17.41 -11.48
CA LEU A 248 -7.95 -16.10 -11.38
C LEU A 248 -7.15 -15.22 -10.43
N ASP A 249 -6.80 -14.01 -10.87
CA ASP A 249 -6.37 -12.88 -10.03
C ASP A 249 -7.51 -11.86 -10.02
N MET A 250 -8.24 -11.79 -8.90
CA MET A 250 -9.57 -11.17 -8.83
C MET A 250 -9.54 -9.64 -8.74
N ALA A 251 -8.45 -9.06 -8.21
CA ALA A 251 -8.19 -7.62 -8.11
C ALA A 251 -6.74 -7.35 -8.51
N SER A 252 -6.48 -7.38 -9.83
CA SER A 252 -5.17 -7.61 -10.38
C SER A 252 -4.33 -6.35 -10.62
N ALA A 253 -4.97 -5.19 -10.85
CA ALA A 253 -4.26 -3.97 -11.24
C ALA A 253 -3.31 -3.46 -10.13
N PRO A 254 -2.09 -3.03 -10.52
CA PRO A 254 -1.55 -2.79 -11.86
C PRO A 254 -0.90 -4.01 -12.54
N GLY A 255 -1.11 -5.25 -12.07
CA GLY A 255 -0.65 -6.47 -12.70
C GLY A 255 0.65 -7.05 -12.15
N GLY A 256 1.12 -6.56 -11.01
CA GLY A 256 2.32 -7.08 -10.35
C GLY A 256 2.20 -8.57 -10.01
N LYS A 257 1.06 -8.98 -9.41
CA LYS A 257 0.79 -10.37 -9.06
C LYS A 257 0.44 -11.21 -10.27
N ALA A 258 -0.45 -10.76 -11.16
CA ALA A 258 -0.83 -11.47 -12.39
C ALA A 258 0.36 -11.81 -13.28
N THR A 259 1.27 -10.86 -13.50
CA THR A 259 2.49 -11.10 -14.28
C THR A 259 3.45 -12.07 -13.60
N TYR A 260 3.44 -12.15 -12.27
CA TYR A 260 4.23 -13.13 -11.54
C TYR A 260 3.62 -14.54 -11.65
N LEU A 261 2.29 -14.66 -11.53
CA LEU A 261 1.58 -15.93 -11.78
C LEU A 261 1.86 -16.46 -13.17
N SER A 262 1.77 -15.61 -14.21
CA SER A 262 2.14 -15.97 -15.58
C SER A 262 3.58 -16.48 -15.70
N ALA A 263 4.52 -15.85 -15.01
CA ALA A 263 5.93 -16.26 -15.00
C ALA A 263 6.14 -17.59 -14.27
N LEU A 264 5.45 -17.83 -13.14
CA LEU A 264 5.49 -19.11 -12.42
C LEU A 264 4.94 -20.26 -13.27
N MET A 265 3.88 -20.00 -14.05
CA MET A 265 3.28 -20.93 -14.98
C MET A 265 4.05 -21.05 -16.32
N GLN A 266 5.13 -20.30 -16.51
CA GLN A 266 5.95 -20.31 -17.73
C GLN A 266 5.15 -20.02 -19.01
N ASN A 267 4.20 -19.08 -18.95
CA ASN A 267 3.28 -18.75 -20.05
C ASN A 267 2.41 -19.95 -20.51
N THR A 268 2.18 -20.95 -19.66
CA THR A 268 1.26 -22.07 -19.94
C THR A 268 -0.07 -21.85 -19.23
N GLY A 269 -1.11 -22.63 -19.59
CA GLY A 269 -2.44 -22.48 -19.00
C GLY A 269 -3.05 -21.10 -19.25
N CYS A 270 -3.81 -20.58 -18.30
CA CYS A 270 -4.48 -19.28 -18.45
C CYS A 270 -4.59 -18.54 -17.11
N VAL A 271 -4.19 -17.28 -17.09
CA VAL A 271 -4.38 -16.36 -15.95
C VAL A 271 -5.47 -15.34 -16.33
N PHE A 272 -6.57 -15.33 -15.61
CA PHE A 272 -7.60 -14.30 -15.73
C PHE A 272 -7.24 -13.19 -14.74
N ALA A 273 -6.86 -12.04 -15.28
CA ALA A 273 -6.50 -10.86 -14.51
C ALA A 273 -7.64 -9.85 -14.55
N ASN A 274 -8.41 -9.80 -13.46
CA ASN A 274 -9.59 -8.94 -13.35
C ASN A 274 -9.29 -7.72 -12.48
N ASP A 275 -9.94 -6.59 -12.79
CA ASP A 275 -10.02 -5.45 -11.89
C ASP A 275 -11.33 -4.70 -12.17
N SER A 276 -11.98 -4.21 -11.12
CA SER A 276 -13.25 -3.46 -11.24
C SER A 276 -13.03 -2.06 -11.81
N ASN A 277 -11.88 -1.44 -11.53
CA ASN A 277 -11.58 -0.07 -11.94
C ASN A 277 -11.04 -0.01 -13.38
N LYS A 278 -11.84 0.54 -14.29
CA LYS A 278 -11.54 0.68 -15.72
C LYS A 278 -10.26 1.49 -15.98
N ALA A 279 -9.99 2.54 -15.21
CA ALA A 279 -8.79 3.35 -15.37
C ALA A 279 -7.52 2.54 -15.07
N ARG A 280 -7.56 1.67 -14.05
CA ARG A 280 -6.44 0.81 -13.66
C ARG A 280 -6.18 -0.35 -14.63
N ILE A 281 -7.16 -0.73 -15.46
CA ILE A 281 -6.99 -1.75 -16.51
C ILE A 281 -5.93 -1.32 -17.54
N LYS A 282 -5.81 -0.03 -17.84
CA LYS A 282 -4.76 0.47 -18.76
C LYS A 282 -3.36 0.09 -18.28
N SER A 283 -3.06 0.31 -17.02
CA SER A 283 -1.77 -0.03 -16.41
C SER A 283 -1.54 -1.56 -16.32
N LEU A 284 -2.60 -2.32 -16.01
CA LEU A 284 -2.56 -3.78 -16.01
C LEU A 284 -2.19 -4.32 -17.40
N THR A 285 -2.89 -3.88 -18.44
CA THR A 285 -2.64 -4.29 -19.83
C THR A 285 -1.23 -3.92 -20.28
N ALA A 286 -0.79 -2.69 -20.00
CA ALA A 286 0.57 -2.24 -20.33
C ALA A 286 1.64 -3.12 -19.66
N ASN A 287 1.47 -3.48 -18.38
CA ASN A 287 2.41 -4.34 -17.69
C ASN A 287 2.38 -5.79 -18.21
N VAL A 288 1.22 -6.35 -18.52
CA VAL A 288 1.08 -7.67 -19.13
C VAL A 288 1.87 -7.74 -20.46
N HIS A 289 1.73 -6.72 -21.31
CA HIS A 289 2.48 -6.65 -22.59
C HIS A 289 3.97 -6.44 -22.35
N ARG A 290 4.36 -5.48 -21.52
CA ARG A 290 5.75 -5.17 -21.21
C ARG A 290 6.49 -6.38 -20.65
N MET A 291 5.86 -7.14 -19.76
CA MET A 291 6.44 -8.34 -19.14
C MET A 291 6.44 -9.55 -20.10
N GLY A 292 5.74 -9.50 -21.24
CA GLY A 292 5.69 -10.58 -22.21
C GLY A 292 4.84 -11.77 -21.77
N CYS A 293 3.79 -11.52 -20.99
CA CYS A 293 2.84 -12.54 -20.57
C CYS A 293 1.92 -12.89 -21.76
N LYS A 294 1.90 -14.14 -22.17
CA LYS A 294 1.13 -14.62 -23.35
C LYS A 294 -0.15 -15.37 -22.95
N ASN A 295 -0.27 -15.77 -21.70
CA ASN A 295 -1.36 -16.56 -21.15
C ASN A 295 -2.29 -15.75 -20.22
N VAL A 296 -2.25 -14.42 -20.28
CA VAL A 296 -3.07 -13.54 -19.44
C VAL A 296 -4.24 -12.99 -20.24
N ILE A 297 -5.44 -13.16 -19.71
CA ILE A 297 -6.69 -12.54 -20.20
C ILE A 297 -7.06 -11.44 -19.22
N VAL A 298 -7.10 -10.21 -19.70
CA VAL A 298 -7.50 -9.05 -18.89
C VAL A 298 -9.01 -8.87 -18.99
N SER A 299 -9.67 -8.67 -17.84
CA SER A 299 -11.11 -8.45 -17.73
C SER A 299 -11.42 -7.28 -16.80
N ASN A 300 -12.57 -6.64 -17.02
CA ASN A 300 -13.05 -5.54 -16.21
C ASN A 300 -14.47 -5.87 -15.70
N TYR A 301 -14.52 -6.56 -14.57
CA TYR A 301 -15.76 -6.93 -13.90
C TYR A 301 -15.63 -6.66 -12.41
N ASP A 302 -16.78 -6.35 -11.78
CA ASP A 302 -16.87 -6.43 -10.33
C ASP A 302 -16.61 -7.87 -9.87
N GLY A 303 -15.65 -8.05 -8.95
CA GLY A 303 -15.28 -9.35 -8.40
C GLY A 303 -16.48 -10.10 -7.80
N ARG A 304 -17.45 -9.39 -7.25
CA ARG A 304 -18.70 -9.96 -6.67
C ARG A 304 -19.58 -10.65 -7.71
N GLN A 305 -19.48 -10.26 -8.97
CA GLN A 305 -20.25 -10.85 -10.07
C GLN A 305 -19.51 -12.00 -10.76
N PHE A 306 -18.21 -12.15 -10.52
CA PHE A 306 -17.32 -13.03 -11.27
C PHE A 306 -17.78 -14.49 -11.27
N PRO A 307 -18.26 -15.10 -10.17
CA PRO A 307 -18.75 -16.49 -10.17
C PRO A 307 -19.91 -16.74 -11.16
N LYS A 308 -20.70 -15.69 -11.49
CA LYS A 308 -21.78 -15.77 -12.47
C LYS A 308 -21.31 -15.63 -13.91
N VAL A 309 -20.13 -15.01 -14.11
CA VAL A 309 -19.52 -14.79 -15.43
C VAL A 309 -18.72 -16.02 -15.85
N ILE A 310 -17.80 -16.46 -15.00
CA ILE A 310 -16.95 -17.63 -15.24
C ILE A 310 -16.42 -18.18 -13.92
N GLY A 311 -16.49 -19.49 -13.76
CA GLY A 311 -15.98 -20.22 -12.60
C GLY A 311 -15.11 -21.40 -13.01
N GLY A 312 -14.84 -22.29 -12.05
CA GLY A 312 -14.10 -23.52 -12.26
C GLY A 312 -12.59 -23.27 -12.43
N PHE A 313 -12.05 -22.33 -11.64
CA PHE A 313 -10.61 -22.07 -11.59
C PHE A 313 -9.92 -23.09 -10.69
N ASP A 314 -8.73 -23.49 -11.07
CA ASP A 314 -7.90 -24.38 -10.25
C ASP A 314 -7.35 -23.62 -9.04
N ARG A 315 -7.03 -22.33 -9.23
CA ARG A 315 -6.53 -21.45 -8.18
C ARG A 315 -7.10 -20.03 -8.33
N VAL A 316 -7.38 -19.41 -7.19
CA VAL A 316 -7.88 -18.03 -7.11
C VAL A 316 -6.99 -17.23 -6.16
N LEU A 317 -6.49 -16.12 -6.65
CA LEU A 317 -5.81 -15.10 -5.85
C LEU A 317 -6.79 -13.94 -5.63
N LEU A 318 -7.03 -13.62 -4.37
CA LEU A 318 -7.74 -12.41 -3.97
C LEU A 318 -6.79 -11.53 -3.16
N ASP A 319 -6.13 -10.58 -3.85
CA ASP A 319 -5.44 -9.47 -3.21
C ASP A 319 -6.47 -8.36 -3.02
N SER A 320 -7.15 -8.41 -1.88
CA SER A 320 -8.39 -7.68 -1.68
C SER A 320 -8.16 -6.17 -1.51
N PRO A 321 -9.09 -5.32 -1.95
CA PRO A 321 -9.11 -3.92 -1.59
C PRO A 321 -9.04 -3.75 -0.06
N CYS A 322 -8.24 -2.80 0.41
CA CYS A 322 -8.03 -2.57 1.84
C CYS A 322 -7.82 -1.09 2.15
N SER A 323 -7.66 -0.74 3.43
CA SER A 323 -7.42 0.64 3.87
C SER A 323 -6.15 1.26 3.29
N GLY A 324 -5.19 0.45 2.85
CA GLY A 324 -3.91 0.94 2.34
C GLY A 324 -2.92 1.36 3.43
N THR A 325 -3.23 1.12 4.72
CA THR A 325 -2.31 1.48 5.83
C THR A 325 -0.93 0.82 5.71
N GLY A 326 -0.84 -0.31 5.01
CA GLY A 326 0.46 -0.95 4.71
C GLY A 326 1.35 -0.19 3.72
N VAL A 327 0.91 0.91 3.13
CA VAL A 327 1.67 1.71 2.15
C VAL A 327 1.82 3.18 2.52
N ILE A 328 1.56 3.56 3.77
CA ILE A 328 1.64 4.95 4.26
C ILE A 328 2.97 5.61 3.91
N SER A 329 4.09 4.91 4.04
CA SER A 329 5.41 5.44 3.67
C SER A 329 5.57 5.79 2.18
N LYS A 330 4.68 5.29 1.31
CA LYS A 330 4.67 5.59 -0.14
C LYS A 330 3.57 6.56 -0.53
N ASP A 331 2.46 6.51 0.19
CA ASP A 331 1.28 7.34 -0.04
C ASP A 331 0.82 7.96 1.29
N PRO A 332 1.37 9.14 1.64
CA PRO A 332 1.01 9.83 2.87
C PRO A 332 -0.46 10.26 2.94
N SER A 333 -1.19 10.32 1.82
CA SER A 333 -2.60 10.71 1.80
C SER A 333 -3.47 9.76 2.62
N VAL A 334 -3.05 8.50 2.77
CA VAL A 334 -3.72 7.48 3.60
C VAL A 334 -3.87 7.94 5.05
N LYS A 335 -2.95 8.76 5.58
CA LYS A 335 -2.98 9.27 6.96
C LYS A 335 -4.23 10.11 7.25
N THR A 336 -4.81 10.75 6.25
CA THR A 336 -5.87 11.75 6.40
C THR A 336 -7.19 11.36 5.75
N ASN A 337 -7.20 10.42 4.80
CA ASN A 337 -8.35 10.11 3.95
C ASN A 337 -9.16 8.89 4.39
N LYS A 338 -9.00 8.39 5.62
CA LYS A 338 -9.74 7.23 6.14
C LYS A 338 -10.68 7.64 7.26
N SER A 339 -11.89 7.09 7.22
CA SER A 339 -12.91 7.25 8.26
C SER A 339 -13.40 5.88 8.76
N LYS A 340 -14.13 5.85 9.87
CA LYS A 340 -14.80 4.64 10.39
C LYS A 340 -15.71 4.01 9.32
N ARG A 341 -16.48 4.83 8.61
CA ARG A 341 -17.36 4.37 7.54
C ARG A 341 -16.60 3.64 6.43
N ASP A 342 -15.46 4.18 6.00
CA ASP A 342 -14.63 3.55 4.96
C ASP A 342 -14.15 2.17 5.38
N LEU A 343 -13.74 1.99 6.65
CA LEU A 343 -13.30 0.69 7.16
C LEU A 343 -14.45 -0.32 7.18
N ILE A 344 -15.65 0.09 7.60
CA ILE A 344 -16.84 -0.78 7.61
C ILE A 344 -17.18 -1.23 6.18
N LEU A 345 -17.25 -0.29 5.22
CA LEU A 345 -17.53 -0.59 3.82
C LEU A 345 -16.49 -1.53 3.20
N LEU A 346 -15.20 -1.27 3.48
CA LEU A 346 -14.12 -2.14 3.02
C LEU A 346 -14.23 -3.55 3.59
N THR A 347 -14.56 -3.68 4.88
CA THR A 347 -14.74 -4.99 5.53
C THR A 347 -15.89 -5.78 4.92
N GLN A 348 -17.03 -5.13 4.65
CA GLN A 348 -18.16 -5.75 3.97
C GLN A 348 -17.80 -6.20 2.56
N LEU A 349 -17.11 -5.34 1.78
CA LEU A 349 -16.63 -5.68 0.46
C LEU A 349 -15.67 -6.88 0.48
N GLN A 350 -14.74 -6.91 1.41
CA GLN A 350 -13.79 -8.02 1.59
C GLN A 350 -14.50 -9.33 1.89
N LYS A 351 -15.50 -9.33 2.81
CA LYS A 351 -16.35 -10.50 3.11
C LYS A 351 -17.08 -11.01 1.86
N GLN A 352 -17.65 -10.12 1.05
CA GLN A 352 -18.33 -10.48 -0.20
C GLN A 352 -17.35 -11.05 -1.24
N LEU A 353 -16.20 -10.43 -1.42
CA LEU A 353 -15.20 -10.87 -2.39
C LEU A 353 -14.61 -12.23 -2.06
N ILE A 354 -14.33 -12.53 -0.77
CA ILE A 354 -13.77 -13.83 -0.40
C ILE A 354 -14.78 -14.97 -0.63
N LEU A 355 -16.06 -14.76 -0.38
CA LEU A 355 -17.11 -15.73 -0.71
C LEU A 355 -17.14 -15.98 -2.23
N CYS A 356 -17.10 -14.91 -3.03
CA CYS A 356 -17.04 -15.03 -4.49
C CYS A 356 -15.77 -15.71 -5.00
N ALA A 357 -14.62 -15.50 -4.32
CA ALA A 357 -13.38 -16.20 -4.63
C ALA A 357 -13.52 -17.71 -4.39
N ILE A 358 -14.13 -18.12 -3.27
CA ILE A 358 -14.41 -19.52 -2.95
C ILE A 358 -15.37 -20.13 -3.99
N ASP A 359 -16.44 -19.43 -4.35
CA ASP A 359 -17.43 -19.90 -5.33
C ASP A 359 -16.84 -20.02 -6.75
N SER A 360 -15.77 -19.29 -7.05
CA SER A 360 -15.08 -19.33 -8.35
C SER A 360 -14.19 -20.55 -8.54
N VAL A 361 -13.81 -21.24 -7.45
CA VAL A 361 -12.89 -22.37 -7.46
C VAL A 361 -13.57 -23.64 -7.97
N ASN A 362 -12.84 -24.51 -8.65
CA ASN A 362 -13.27 -25.83 -9.06
C ASN A 362 -13.17 -26.84 -7.89
N PRO A 363 -14.27 -27.23 -7.23
CA PRO A 363 -14.20 -28.16 -6.11
C PRO A 363 -13.86 -29.60 -6.52
N LYS A 364 -13.91 -29.92 -7.82
CA LYS A 364 -13.68 -31.24 -8.38
C LYS A 364 -12.27 -31.43 -8.95
N HIS A 365 -11.39 -30.43 -8.79
CA HIS A 365 -9.99 -30.59 -9.23
C HIS A 365 -9.32 -31.69 -8.43
N GLY A 366 -8.47 -32.51 -9.07
CA GLY A 366 -7.90 -33.73 -8.46
C GLY A 366 -7.06 -33.49 -7.20
N SER A 367 -6.49 -32.30 -7.02
CA SER A 367 -5.77 -31.88 -5.82
C SER A 367 -6.59 -30.92 -4.93
N GLY A 368 -7.89 -30.68 -5.26
CA GLY A 368 -8.70 -29.60 -4.69
C GLY A 368 -8.35 -28.24 -5.33
N GLY A 369 -9.28 -27.29 -5.26
CA GLY A 369 -9.01 -25.92 -5.65
C GLY A 369 -8.43 -25.11 -4.50
N TYR A 370 -7.63 -24.10 -4.79
CA TYR A 370 -6.95 -23.28 -3.80
C TYR A 370 -7.37 -21.81 -3.92
N VAL A 371 -7.62 -21.17 -2.78
CA VAL A 371 -7.81 -19.72 -2.68
C VAL A 371 -6.71 -19.15 -1.79
N VAL A 372 -6.06 -18.11 -2.24
CA VAL A 372 -5.15 -17.30 -1.41
C VAL A 372 -5.74 -15.91 -1.27
N TYR A 373 -5.98 -15.53 -0.03
CA TYR A 373 -6.44 -14.21 0.36
C TYR A 373 -5.28 -13.40 0.91
N SER A 374 -5.09 -12.18 0.43
CA SER A 374 -4.03 -11.28 0.89
C SER A 374 -4.53 -9.86 1.05
N LEU A 375 -3.99 -9.18 2.04
CA LEU A 375 -4.25 -7.78 2.35
C LEU A 375 -2.92 -7.04 2.52
N SER A 376 -2.91 -5.75 2.19
CA SER A 376 -1.78 -4.85 2.46
C SER A 376 -2.15 -3.91 3.60
N LEU A 377 -2.31 -4.49 4.79
CA LEU A 377 -2.68 -3.80 6.02
C LEU A 377 -1.51 -3.78 7.00
N ILE A 378 -1.56 -2.85 7.94
CA ILE A 378 -0.73 -2.85 9.14
C ILE A 378 -1.35 -3.72 10.22
N HIS A 379 -2.66 -3.83 10.27
CA HIS A 379 -3.37 -4.66 11.23
C HIS A 379 -4.52 -5.44 10.60
N ILE A 380 -4.60 -6.59 10.94
CA ILE A 380 -5.50 -7.61 11.43
C ILE A 380 -6.97 -7.26 11.14
N SER A 381 -7.50 -7.95 10.16
CA SER A 381 -8.88 -8.35 10.19
C SER A 381 -8.97 -9.47 11.24
N GLU A 382 -9.75 -9.33 12.26
CA GLU A 382 -10.14 -10.48 13.08
C GLU A 382 -10.77 -11.56 12.19
N PRO A 383 -10.48 -12.84 12.47
CA PRO A 383 -10.95 -13.94 11.64
C PRO A 383 -12.48 -14.07 11.62
#